data_d3d571554ea53e1c3d8260c47acfab75
#
_entry.id   d3d571554ea53e1c3d8260c47acfab75
#
_cell.length_a   1.000
_cell.length_b   1.000
_cell.length_c   1.000
_cell.angle_alpha   90.00
_cell.angle_beta   90.00
_cell.angle_gamma   90.00
#
_symmetry.space_group_name_H-M   'P 1'
#
loop_
_entity.id
_entity.type
_entity.pdbx_description
1 polymer ?
#
loop_
_entity_poly.entity_id
_entity_poly.type
_entity_poly.pdbx_seq_one_letter_code
_entity_poly.pdbx_strand_id
1 'polypeptide(L)'
;EAIHIATEGPLGWAARKYCLKRKLPFTTAFHTRFPEVLQAALRLPLFLGYALFRKFHAPSAGVMVPTQGVKRLLEKRGFKNLRQWTHGVDLGLFQFASNPVEHEFFDGLERPIALYVGRVSYEKNIASFLSMPWHGSKVVCGVGPLEADLKQKFDGVRWLGVLPREVLSKVYAAADVFTFPSRHETFGL
;
A
#
# COMPACT_ATOMS: atom_id res chain seq x y z
N GLU A 1 15.86 -20.35 -15.96
CA GLU A 1 15.46 -19.78 -14.65
C GLU A 1 15.46 -18.25 -14.74
N ALA A 2 14.50 -17.60 -14.09
CA ALA A 2 14.39 -16.13 -14.04
C ALA A 2 14.75 -15.63 -12.64
N ILE A 3 15.54 -14.54 -12.57
CA ILE A 3 15.89 -13.91 -11.29
C ILE A 3 15.09 -12.60 -11.18
N HIS A 4 14.33 -12.46 -10.09
CA HIS A 4 13.62 -11.25 -9.76
C HIS A 4 14.05 -10.71 -8.40
N ILE A 5 14.47 -9.46 -8.34
CA ILE A 5 14.89 -8.77 -7.11
C ILE A 5 13.75 -7.83 -6.70
N ALA A 6 12.95 -8.26 -5.74
CA ALA A 6 11.73 -7.56 -5.32
C ALA A 6 11.94 -6.39 -4.35
N THR A 7 13.17 -6.15 -3.88
CA THR A 7 13.45 -5.11 -2.89
C THR A 7 14.80 -4.45 -3.11
N GLU A 8 14.88 -3.17 -2.81
CA GLU A 8 16.09 -2.36 -2.86
C GLU A 8 16.87 -2.34 -1.54
N GLY A 9 16.48 -3.19 -0.60
CA GLY A 9 17.19 -3.36 0.68
C GLY A 9 18.56 -4.05 0.56
N PRO A 10 19.25 -4.31 1.68
CA PRO A 10 20.60 -4.91 1.68
C PRO A 10 20.70 -6.22 0.91
N LEU A 11 19.69 -7.10 1.04
CA LEU A 11 19.62 -8.35 0.30
C LEU A 11 19.47 -8.12 -1.20
N GLY A 12 18.67 -7.12 -1.61
CA GLY A 12 18.54 -6.74 -3.02
C GLY A 12 19.85 -6.26 -3.62
N TRP A 13 20.60 -5.44 -2.91
CA TRP A 13 21.94 -5.00 -3.34
C TRP A 13 22.93 -6.17 -3.44
N ALA A 14 22.89 -7.13 -2.52
CA ALA A 14 23.72 -8.34 -2.57
C ALA A 14 23.37 -9.21 -3.79
N ALA A 15 22.08 -9.47 -4.02
CA ALA A 15 21.58 -10.22 -5.17
C ALA A 15 21.97 -9.53 -6.49
N ARG A 16 21.77 -8.21 -6.59
CA ARG A 16 22.20 -7.41 -7.74
C ARG A 16 23.68 -7.55 -8.02
N LYS A 17 24.53 -7.42 -6.99
CA LYS A 17 25.99 -7.59 -7.11
C LYS A 17 26.36 -9.00 -7.63
N TYR A 18 25.68 -10.02 -7.12
CA TYR A 18 25.86 -11.40 -7.55
C TYR A 18 25.52 -11.57 -9.04
N CYS A 19 24.33 -11.11 -9.46
CA CYS A 19 23.89 -11.18 -10.84
C CYS A 19 24.85 -10.46 -11.79
N LEU A 20 25.27 -9.25 -11.46
CA LEU A 20 26.25 -8.48 -12.27
C LEU A 20 27.58 -9.18 -12.40
N LYS A 21 28.13 -9.72 -11.30
CA LYS A 21 29.40 -10.46 -11.33
C LYS A 21 29.33 -11.68 -12.24
N ARG A 22 28.18 -12.34 -12.31
CA ARG A 22 27.98 -13.57 -13.11
C ARG A 22 27.34 -13.31 -14.47
N LYS A 23 27.09 -12.05 -14.83
CA LYS A 23 26.42 -11.65 -16.07
C LYS A 23 25.05 -12.31 -16.25
N LEU A 24 24.32 -12.55 -15.13
CA LEU A 24 22.99 -13.12 -15.15
C LEU A 24 21.97 -12.01 -15.36
N PRO A 25 21.02 -12.18 -16.30
CA PRO A 25 19.90 -11.25 -16.45
C PRO A 25 18.98 -11.32 -15.23
N PHE A 26 18.46 -10.18 -14.81
CA PHE A 26 17.53 -10.08 -13.69
C PHE A 26 16.53 -8.95 -13.92
N THR A 27 15.40 -9.05 -13.29
CA THR A 27 14.40 -8.00 -13.20
C THR A 27 14.34 -7.44 -11.78
N THR A 28 13.80 -6.25 -11.63
CA THR A 28 13.60 -5.59 -10.34
C THR A 28 12.16 -5.08 -10.23
N ALA A 29 11.74 -4.71 -9.04
CA ALA A 29 10.44 -4.10 -8.83
C ALA A 29 10.54 -2.80 -8.02
N PHE A 30 9.73 -1.81 -8.36
CA PHE A 30 9.56 -0.58 -7.62
C PHE A 30 8.20 -0.60 -6.92
N HIS A 31 8.14 -1.26 -5.75
CA HIS A 31 6.91 -1.44 -4.97
C HIS A 31 6.75 -0.42 -3.85
N THR A 32 7.83 0.21 -3.42
CA THR A 32 7.83 1.18 -2.33
C THR A 32 8.50 2.47 -2.80
N ARG A 33 7.93 3.60 -2.43
CA ARG A 33 8.51 4.91 -2.70
C ARG A 33 9.64 5.22 -1.71
N PHE A 34 10.67 4.39 -1.72
CA PHE A 34 11.82 4.53 -0.80
C PHE A 34 12.50 5.90 -0.85
N PRO A 35 12.62 6.60 -1.98
CA PRO A 35 13.15 7.95 -1.98
C PRO A 35 12.39 8.90 -1.05
N GLU A 36 11.07 8.82 -1.03
CA GLU A 36 10.20 9.61 -0.15
C GLU A 36 10.31 9.15 1.31
N VAL A 37 10.42 7.85 1.54
CA VAL A 37 10.66 7.30 2.90
C VAL A 37 12.00 7.78 3.45
N LEU A 38 13.07 7.76 2.66
CA LEU A 38 14.38 8.27 3.07
C LEU A 38 14.37 9.79 3.30
N GLN A 39 13.62 10.53 2.49
CA GLN A 39 13.44 11.97 2.72
C GLN A 39 12.76 12.22 4.06
N ALA A 40 11.68 11.50 4.36
CA ALA A 40 10.93 11.67 5.60
C ALA A 40 11.74 11.25 6.84
N ALA A 41 12.47 10.13 6.77
CA ALA A 41 13.20 9.56 7.89
C ALA A 41 14.57 10.24 8.13
N LEU A 42 15.32 10.51 7.07
CA LEU A 42 16.72 10.97 7.13
C LEU A 42 16.91 12.41 6.62
N ARG A 43 15.84 13.09 6.22
CA ARG A 43 15.87 14.40 5.56
C ARG A 43 16.78 14.43 4.31
N LEU A 44 17.00 13.28 3.69
CA LEU A 44 17.79 13.16 2.47
C LEU A 44 17.08 13.90 1.32
N PRO A 45 17.76 14.77 0.56
CA PRO A 45 17.16 15.41 -0.60
C PRO A 45 16.61 14.37 -1.59
N LEU A 46 15.38 14.59 -2.05
CA LEU A 46 14.64 13.61 -2.85
C LEU A 46 15.38 13.21 -4.14
N PHE A 47 16.10 14.15 -4.76
CA PHE A 47 16.88 13.86 -5.98
C PHE A 47 18.03 12.87 -5.75
N LEU A 48 18.65 12.89 -4.56
CA LEU A 48 19.69 11.92 -4.19
C LEU A 48 19.10 10.52 -3.98
N GLY A 49 17.96 10.44 -3.30
CA GLY A 49 17.22 9.19 -3.17
C GLY A 49 16.91 8.59 -4.54
N TYR A 50 16.30 9.36 -5.44
CA TYR A 50 16.01 8.87 -6.79
C TYR A 50 17.27 8.52 -7.61
N ALA A 51 18.39 9.25 -7.45
CA ALA A 51 19.65 8.90 -8.10
C ALA A 51 20.20 7.54 -7.63
N LEU A 52 20.14 7.28 -6.31
CA LEU A 52 20.54 6.00 -5.71
C LEU A 52 19.71 4.84 -6.27
N PHE A 53 18.38 4.96 -6.24
CA PHE A 53 17.51 3.89 -6.73
C PHE A 53 17.55 3.73 -8.23
N ARG A 54 17.71 4.81 -9.00
CA ARG A 54 17.98 4.71 -10.44
C ARG A 54 19.25 3.90 -10.72
N LYS A 55 20.35 4.13 -9.96
CA LYS A 55 21.58 3.33 -10.06
C LYS A 55 21.35 1.86 -9.74
N PHE A 56 20.47 1.57 -8.76
CA PHE A 56 20.10 0.21 -8.41
C PHE A 56 19.40 -0.50 -9.57
N HIS A 57 18.39 0.12 -10.17
CA HIS A 57 17.55 -0.46 -11.20
C HIS A 57 18.17 -0.45 -12.61
N ALA A 58 19.12 0.46 -12.89
CA ALA A 58 19.65 0.68 -14.22
C ALA A 58 20.14 -0.58 -14.98
N PRO A 59 20.83 -1.54 -14.33
CA PRO A 59 21.31 -2.74 -15.05
C PRO A 59 20.27 -3.85 -15.19
N SER A 60 19.05 -3.67 -14.69
CA SER A 60 17.99 -4.67 -14.80
C SER A 60 17.44 -4.76 -16.23
N ALA A 61 17.07 -5.95 -16.65
CA ALA A 61 16.39 -6.20 -17.92
C ALA A 61 14.97 -5.59 -17.94
N GLY A 62 14.37 -5.39 -16.78
CA GLY A 62 13.07 -4.75 -16.61
C GLY A 62 12.82 -4.31 -15.17
N VAL A 63 12.25 -3.14 -15.00
CA VAL A 63 11.79 -2.61 -13.70
C VAL A 63 10.27 -2.72 -13.66
N MET A 64 9.76 -3.61 -12.84
CA MET A 64 8.33 -3.80 -12.66
C MET A 64 7.73 -2.65 -11.86
N VAL A 65 6.72 -2.01 -12.40
CA VAL A 65 6.03 -0.87 -11.77
C VAL A 65 4.53 -1.11 -11.69
N PRO A 66 3.87 -0.78 -10.56
CA PRO A 66 2.49 -1.22 -10.31
C PRO A 66 1.45 -0.42 -11.10
N THR A 67 1.68 0.86 -11.34
CA THR A 67 0.69 1.73 -11.99
C THR A 67 1.31 2.62 -13.06
N GLN A 68 0.47 3.08 -13.98
CA GLN A 68 0.88 4.04 -15.01
C GLN A 68 1.34 5.39 -14.41
N GLY A 69 0.74 5.80 -13.27
CA GLY A 69 1.17 7.00 -12.55
C GLY A 69 2.60 6.89 -12.03
N VAL A 70 2.94 5.76 -11.40
CA VAL A 70 4.30 5.47 -10.92
C VAL A 70 5.27 5.36 -12.11
N LYS A 71 4.86 4.70 -13.21
CA LYS A 71 5.68 4.61 -14.42
C LYS A 71 6.06 6.01 -14.94
N ARG A 72 5.09 6.89 -15.13
CA ARG A 72 5.32 8.29 -15.59
C ARG A 72 6.22 9.08 -14.64
N LEU A 73 6.06 8.89 -13.32
CA LEU A 73 6.91 9.52 -12.31
C LEU A 73 8.36 9.09 -12.46
N LEU A 74 8.61 7.79 -12.62
CA LEU A 74 9.95 7.23 -12.75
C LEU A 74 10.60 7.59 -14.10
N GLU A 75 9.83 7.64 -15.19
CA GLU A 75 10.28 8.13 -16.50
C GLU A 75 10.82 9.58 -16.40
N LYS A 76 10.05 10.47 -15.75
CA LYS A 76 10.48 11.84 -15.47
C LYS A 76 11.74 11.93 -14.61
N ARG A 77 12.02 10.92 -13.80
CA ARG A 77 13.23 10.79 -12.97
C ARG A 77 14.38 10.07 -13.67
N GLY A 78 14.24 9.74 -14.95
CA GLY A 78 15.27 9.14 -15.79
C GLY A 78 15.46 7.63 -15.60
N PHE A 79 14.49 6.92 -15.05
CA PHE A 79 14.49 5.46 -15.02
C PHE A 79 14.20 4.92 -16.42
N LYS A 80 14.80 3.77 -16.74
CA LYS A 80 14.64 3.08 -18.02
C LYS A 80 14.10 1.66 -17.79
N ASN A 81 13.73 0.99 -18.88
CA ASN A 81 13.24 -0.39 -18.89
C ASN A 81 12.02 -0.64 -18.00
N LEU A 82 11.16 0.37 -17.80
CA LEU A 82 9.96 0.28 -16.98
C LEU A 82 8.91 -0.60 -17.66
N ARG A 83 8.43 -1.61 -16.92
CA ARG A 83 7.38 -2.54 -17.34
C ARG A 83 6.23 -2.45 -16.35
N GLN A 84 5.04 -2.17 -16.85
CA GLN A 84 3.86 -2.18 -16.00
C GLN A 84 3.52 -3.62 -15.61
N TRP A 85 3.36 -3.83 -14.31
CA TRP A 85 2.97 -5.10 -13.73
C TRP A 85 1.98 -4.84 -12.61
N THR A 86 0.71 -5.03 -12.92
CA THR A 86 -0.39 -4.83 -11.97
C THR A 86 -0.59 -6.09 -11.12
N HIS A 87 -0.91 -5.88 -9.85
CA HIS A 87 -1.41 -6.95 -9.01
C HIS A 87 -2.87 -7.24 -9.37
N GLY A 88 -3.25 -8.51 -9.34
CA GLY A 88 -4.64 -8.91 -9.52
C GLY A 88 -5.42 -8.87 -8.21
N VAL A 89 -6.73 -8.69 -8.33
CA VAL A 89 -7.70 -8.88 -7.25
C VAL A 89 -8.61 -10.03 -7.65
N ASP A 90 -8.94 -10.88 -6.70
CA ASP A 90 -9.90 -11.96 -6.90
C ASP A 90 -11.32 -11.37 -6.98
N LEU A 91 -11.79 -11.14 -8.20
CA LEU A 91 -13.13 -10.60 -8.46
C LEU A 91 -14.25 -11.60 -8.15
N GLY A 92 -13.95 -12.88 -8.01
CA GLY A 92 -14.90 -13.88 -7.52
C GLY A 92 -15.16 -13.73 -6.03
N LEU A 93 -14.14 -13.30 -5.28
CA LEU A 93 -14.23 -13.08 -3.84
C LEU A 93 -14.71 -11.65 -3.50
N PHE A 94 -14.13 -10.63 -4.15
CA PHE A 94 -14.47 -9.23 -3.93
C PHE A 94 -15.50 -8.76 -4.97
N GLN A 95 -16.78 -8.99 -4.67
CA GLN A 95 -17.88 -8.60 -5.55
C GLN A 95 -18.61 -7.36 -4.99
N PHE A 96 -19.11 -6.55 -5.92
CA PHE A 96 -20.00 -5.46 -5.59
C PHE A 96 -21.36 -6.03 -5.17
N ALA A 97 -21.88 -5.57 -4.04
CA ALA A 97 -23.24 -5.85 -3.62
C ALA A 97 -24.13 -4.65 -3.98
N SER A 98 -25.19 -4.90 -4.75
CA SER A 98 -26.15 -3.87 -5.16
C SER A 98 -26.95 -3.29 -3.99
N ASN A 99 -27.09 -4.06 -2.90
CA ASN A 99 -27.73 -3.65 -1.66
C ASN A 99 -26.73 -3.82 -0.51
N PRO A 100 -26.80 -2.97 0.54
CA PRO A 100 -26.01 -3.15 1.73
C PRO A 100 -26.22 -4.55 2.29
N VAL A 101 -25.15 -5.31 2.42
CA VAL A 101 -25.18 -6.63 3.04
C VAL A 101 -25.16 -6.42 4.55
N GLU A 102 -26.14 -6.96 5.26
CA GLU A 102 -26.05 -7.01 6.73
C GLU A 102 -24.90 -7.92 7.13
N HIS A 103 -24.09 -7.47 8.06
CA HIS A 103 -22.97 -8.25 8.58
C HIS A 103 -22.83 -8.03 10.08
N GLU A 104 -22.69 -9.11 10.82
CA GLU A 104 -22.57 -9.12 12.30
C GLU A 104 -21.56 -8.12 12.88
N PHE A 105 -20.48 -7.82 12.14
CA PHE A 105 -19.51 -6.82 12.57
C PHE A 105 -20.03 -5.39 12.59
N PHE A 106 -21.19 -5.15 11.99
CA PHE A 106 -21.82 -3.83 11.91
C PHE A 106 -23.09 -3.72 12.76
N ASP A 107 -23.41 -4.77 13.53
CA ASP A 107 -24.56 -4.77 14.43
C ASP A 107 -24.47 -3.64 15.45
N GLY A 108 -25.56 -2.87 15.56
CA GLY A 108 -25.65 -1.72 16.44
C GLY A 108 -24.91 -0.47 15.95
N LEU A 109 -24.38 -0.46 14.73
CA LEU A 109 -23.75 0.72 14.12
C LEU A 109 -24.76 1.54 13.32
N GLU A 110 -24.64 2.87 13.41
CA GLU A 110 -25.41 3.80 12.61
C GLU A 110 -24.82 3.92 11.19
N ARG A 111 -25.72 3.90 10.19
CA ARG A 111 -25.34 4.15 8.78
C ARG A 111 -25.35 5.65 8.46
N PRO A 112 -24.55 6.10 7.49
CA PRO A 112 -23.65 5.32 6.63
C PRO A 112 -22.35 4.90 7.34
N ILE A 113 -21.87 3.69 6.99
CA ILE A 113 -20.64 3.10 7.56
C ILE A 113 -19.45 3.46 6.70
N ALA A 114 -18.52 4.22 7.26
CA ALA A 114 -17.22 4.51 6.65
C ALA A 114 -16.20 3.45 7.09
N LEU A 115 -15.64 2.72 6.13
CA LEU A 115 -14.67 1.66 6.34
C LEU A 115 -13.26 2.12 5.97
N TYR A 116 -12.32 1.86 6.86
CA TYR A 116 -10.87 1.89 6.59
C TYR A 116 -10.32 0.48 6.67
N VAL A 117 -9.54 0.07 5.68
CA VAL A 117 -8.79 -1.20 5.68
C VAL A 117 -7.33 -0.93 5.42
N GLY A 118 -6.46 -1.38 6.33
CA GLY A 118 -5.02 -1.21 6.16
C GLY A 118 -4.25 -1.19 7.48
N ARG A 119 -2.93 -1.10 7.35
CA ARG A 119 -2.05 -0.96 8.52
C ARG A 119 -2.36 0.32 9.29
N VAL A 120 -2.49 0.22 10.61
CA VAL A 120 -2.75 1.36 11.50
C VAL A 120 -1.41 2.06 11.81
N SER A 121 -1.00 2.95 10.91
CA SER A 121 0.33 3.58 10.94
C SER A 121 0.32 5.00 10.37
N TYR A 122 1.38 5.74 10.68
CA TYR A 122 1.50 7.17 10.31
C TYR A 122 1.46 7.38 8.79
N GLU A 123 2.16 6.56 8.02
CA GLU A 123 2.25 6.66 6.56
C GLU A 123 0.90 6.42 5.86
N LYS A 124 -0.02 5.68 6.51
CA LYS A 124 -1.38 5.44 6.03
C LYS A 124 -2.35 6.57 6.38
N ASN A 125 -1.90 7.55 7.16
CA ASN A 125 -2.65 8.77 7.50
C ASN A 125 -4.05 8.50 8.11
N ILE A 126 -4.19 7.39 8.83
CA ILE A 126 -5.47 6.96 9.42
C ILE A 126 -6.07 8.01 10.37
N ALA A 127 -5.25 8.82 11.01
CA ALA A 127 -5.72 9.89 11.88
C ALA A 127 -6.64 10.89 11.14
N SER A 128 -6.39 11.16 9.86
CA SER A 128 -7.26 12.01 9.04
C SER A 128 -8.64 11.36 8.81
N PHE A 129 -8.71 10.05 8.66
CA PHE A 129 -9.98 9.33 8.60
C PHE A 129 -10.73 9.41 9.93
N LEU A 130 -10.04 9.18 11.04
CA LEU A 130 -10.67 9.18 12.36
C LEU A 130 -11.16 10.57 12.78
N SER A 131 -10.43 11.63 12.44
CA SER A 131 -10.81 13.01 12.75
C SER A 131 -11.82 13.63 11.77
N MET A 132 -12.09 12.98 10.64
CA MET A 132 -13.07 13.48 9.66
C MET A 132 -14.48 13.54 10.28
N PRO A 133 -15.23 14.66 10.17
CA PRO A 133 -16.63 14.68 10.52
C PRO A 133 -17.42 13.64 9.73
N TRP A 134 -18.25 12.84 10.42
CA TRP A 134 -19.02 11.77 9.79
C TRP A 134 -20.33 11.56 10.54
N HIS A 135 -21.45 11.47 9.81
CA HIS A 135 -22.79 11.29 10.39
C HIS A 135 -23.20 9.83 10.53
N GLY A 136 -22.35 8.93 10.68
CA GLY A 136 -22.58 7.51 10.86
C GLY A 136 -21.45 6.89 11.61
N SER A 137 -21.25 5.59 11.43
CA SER A 137 -20.22 4.86 12.15
C SER A 137 -18.93 4.76 11.36
N LYS A 138 -17.80 4.73 12.07
CA LYS A 138 -16.47 4.47 11.53
C LYS A 138 -16.00 3.08 11.93
N VAL A 139 -15.49 2.34 10.96
CA VAL A 139 -14.97 0.98 11.15
C VAL A 139 -13.54 0.91 10.64
N VAL A 140 -12.65 0.32 11.43
CA VAL A 140 -11.24 0.12 11.09
C VAL A 140 -10.93 -1.37 11.07
N CYS A 141 -10.44 -1.86 9.94
CA CYS A 141 -9.93 -3.21 9.76
C CYS A 141 -8.42 -3.17 9.54
N GLY A 142 -7.67 -3.76 10.45
CA GLY A 142 -6.22 -3.79 10.46
C GLY A 142 -5.63 -3.47 11.83
N VAL A 143 -4.33 -3.68 11.95
CA VAL A 143 -3.55 -3.43 13.17
C VAL A 143 -2.29 -2.62 12.84
N GLY A 144 -1.66 -2.03 13.85
CA GLY A 144 -0.41 -1.32 13.64
C GLY A 144 0.06 -0.51 14.85
N PRO A 145 1.21 0.15 14.73
CA PRO A 145 1.87 0.80 15.87
C PRO A 145 1.07 1.95 16.50
N LEU A 146 0.13 2.55 15.77
CA LEU A 146 -0.69 3.66 16.29
C LEU A 146 -2.04 3.21 16.89
N GLU A 147 -2.35 1.90 16.87
CA GLU A 147 -3.68 1.40 17.25
C GLU A 147 -4.05 1.74 18.70
N ALA A 148 -3.13 1.51 19.65
CA ALA A 148 -3.40 1.75 21.06
C ALA A 148 -3.71 3.23 21.35
N ASP A 149 -2.90 4.13 20.82
CA ASP A 149 -3.05 5.57 21.00
C ASP A 149 -4.34 6.10 20.33
N LEU A 150 -4.65 5.57 19.14
CA LEU A 150 -5.83 6.00 18.40
C LEU A 150 -7.13 5.47 19.02
N LYS A 151 -7.12 4.27 19.61
CA LYS A 151 -8.26 3.74 20.37
C LYS A 151 -8.57 4.60 21.60
N GLN A 152 -7.54 5.11 22.27
CA GLN A 152 -7.73 6.01 23.41
C GLN A 152 -8.24 7.40 23.01
N LYS A 153 -7.84 7.86 21.82
CA LYS A 153 -8.15 9.21 21.36
C LYS A 153 -9.50 9.33 20.66
N PHE A 154 -9.98 8.26 20.05
CA PHE A 154 -11.19 8.25 19.22
C PHE A 154 -12.16 7.19 19.72
N ASP A 155 -13.10 7.62 20.55
CA ASP A 155 -14.22 6.78 21.02
C ASP A 155 -15.25 6.54 19.90
N GLY A 156 -16.03 5.47 20.04
CA GLY A 156 -17.11 5.16 19.10
C GLY A 156 -16.67 4.57 17.76
N VAL A 157 -15.38 4.28 17.58
CA VAL A 157 -14.88 3.60 16.40
C VAL A 157 -14.89 2.08 16.61
N ARG A 158 -15.45 1.34 15.65
CA ARG A 158 -15.42 -0.13 15.67
C ARG A 158 -14.08 -0.62 15.10
N TRP A 159 -13.32 -1.36 15.89
CA TRP A 159 -12.03 -1.92 15.50
C TRP A 159 -12.14 -3.43 15.31
N LEU A 160 -11.90 -3.93 14.11
CA LEU A 160 -12.07 -5.35 13.74
C LEU A 160 -10.75 -6.14 13.75
N GLY A 161 -9.59 -5.46 13.89
CA GLY A 161 -8.30 -6.16 13.80
C GLY A 161 -8.01 -6.67 12.38
N VAL A 162 -7.24 -7.75 12.30
CA VAL A 162 -6.92 -8.41 11.01
C VAL A 162 -7.97 -9.49 10.73
N LEU A 163 -8.54 -9.47 9.55
CA LEU A 163 -9.56 -10.41 9.10
C LEU A 163 -9.04 -11.30 7.96
N PRO A 164 -9.47 -12.57 7.89
CA PRO A 164 -9.28 -13.43 6.71
C PRO A 164 -9.90 -12.78 5.46
N ARG A 165 -9.37 -13.10 4.27
CA ARG A 165 -9.80 -12.46 3.01
C ARG A 165 -11.30 -12.68 2.71
N GLU A 166 -11.82 -13.86 3.03
CA GLU A 166 -13.21 -14.25 2.84
C GLU A 166 -14.17 -13.43 3.73
N VAL A 167 -13.74 -13.11 4.94
CA VAL A 167 -14.49 -12.25 5.86
C VAL A 167 -14.33 -10.79 5.46
N LEU A 168 -13.12 -10.39 5.12
CA LEU A 168 -12.81 -9.02 4.69
C LEU A 168 -13.63 -8.62 3.44
N SER A 169 -13.82 -9.53 2.48
CA SER A 169 -14.65 -9.27 1.30
C SER A 169 -16.11 -8.94 1.66
N LYS A 170 -16.66 -9.62 2.66
CA LYS A 170 -18.01 -9.35 3.18
C LYS A 170 -18.07 -7.99 3.90
N VAL A 171 -17.05 -7.65 4.68
CA VAL A 171 -16.92 -6.35 5.35
C VAL A 171 -16.89 -5.22 4.33
N TYR A 172 -16.14 -5.38 3.22
CA TYR A 172 -16.17 -4.41 2.11
C TYR A 172 -17.56 -4.29 1.47
N ALA A 173 -18.23 -5.41 1.22
CA ALA A 173 -19.55 -5.42 0.60
C ALA A 173 -20.64 -4.81 1.51
N ALA A 174 -20.47 -4.89 2.83
CA ALA A 174 -21.43 -4.38 3.83
C ALA A 174 -21.22 -2.90 4.17
N ALA A 175 -20.07 -2.31 3.86
CA ALA A 175 -19.78 -0.89 4.11
C ALA A 175 -20.40 0.02 3.04
N ASP A 176 -20.78 1.24 3.44
CA ASP A 176 -21.33 2.24 2.51
C ASP A 176 -20.24 3.03 1.80
N VAL A 177 -19.13 3.31 2.48
CA VAL A 177 -18.01 4.09 1.92
C VAL A 177 -16.69 3.48 2.36
N PHE A 178 -15.82 3.20 1.40
CA PHE A 178 -14.42 2.86 1.66
C PHE A 178 -13.56 4.12 1.64
N THR A 179 -12.76 4.31 2.70
CA THR A 179 -11.90 5.49 2.88
C THR A 179 -10.44 5.08 2.93
N PHE A 180 -9.62 5.66 2.08
CA PHE A 180 -8.20 5.35 2.00
C PHE A 180 -7.34 6.63 1.99
N PRO A 181 -7.03 7.24 3.14
CA PRO A 181 -6.38 8.54 3.26
C PRO A 181 -4.86 8.51 3.05
N SER A 182 -4.29 7.36 2.68
CA SER A 182 -2.86 7.20 2.49
C SER A 182 -2.30 8.16 1.42
N ARG A 183 -1.19 8.82 1.72
CA ARG A 183 -0.52 9.77 0.82
C ARG A 183 0.60 9.15 0.00
N HIS A 184 1.09 7.98 0.39
CA HIS A 184 2.30 7.36 -0.15
C HIS A 184 2.02 5.94 -0.65
N GLU A 185 1.09 5.84 -1.58
CA GLU A 185 0.77 4.56 -2.20
C GLU A 185 1.47 4.38 -3.54
N THR A 186 1.82 3.14 -3.83
CA THR A 186 2.31 2.73 -5.15
C THR A 186 1.23 2.02 -5.96
N PHE A 187 0.39 1.24 -5.31
CA PHE A 187 -0.69 0.51 -5.95
C PHE A 187 -2.06 0.76 -5.30
N GLY A 188 -2.14 0.71 -3.96
CA GLY A 188 -3.40 0.95 -3.24
C GLY A 188 -4.32 -0.28 -3.23
N LEU A 189 -3.77 -1.45 -2.92
CA LEU A 189 -4.55 -2.68 -2.69
C LEU A 189 -5.16 -2.68 -1.31
#